data_c4703c606410bef59922a0584f028ff2
#
_entry.id   c4703c606410bef59922a0584f028ff2
#
_cell.length_a   1.000
_cell.length_b   1.000
_cell.length_c   1.000
_cell.angle_alpha   90.00
_cell.angle_beta   90.00
_cell.angle_gamma   90.00
#
_symmetry.space_group_name_H-M   'P 1'
#
loop_
_entity.id
_entity.type
_entity.pdbx_description
1 polymer ?
#
loop_
_entity_poly.entity_id
_entity_poly.type
_entity_poly.pdbx_seq_one_letter_code
_entity_poly.pdbx_strand_id
1 'polypeptide(L)'
;MSDTMRIGVSIDSKLLEKFDDKIEEKMYANRSEAIRDLIRDFLVTDELEYSNEEVIGSLTLVYSHDTRGISDKLNQLQHEDFTNVLSSVHLHLNEDNCMEIVAIQGNSDKIKEIADKLISSKGVKHGKLVMTSYNEIE
;
A
#
# COMPACT_ATOMS: atom_id res chain seq x y z
N MET A 1 30.31 1.83 -1.12
CA MET A 1 30.26 2.26 0.27
C MET A 1 29.74 3.69 0.34
N SER A 2 28.66 3.93 1.02
CA SER A 2 28.09 5.28 1.12
C SER A 2 28.71 6.02 2.30
N ASP A 3 29.03 7.28 2.09
CA ASP A 3 29.50 8.15 3.16
C ASP A 3 28.32 8.63 4.00
N THR A 4 28.56 8.78 5.29
CA THR A 4 27.54 9.32 6.21
C THR A 4 27.77 10.82 6.34
N MET A 5 26.71 11.60 6.17
CA MET A 5 26.74 13.04 6.31
C MET A 5 25.80 13.47 7.44
N ARG A 6 26.24 14.40 8.27
CA ARG A 6 25.38 14.98 9.31
C ARG A 6 24.67 16.20 8.76
N ILE A 7 23.38 16.30 9.07
CA ILE A 7 22.57 17.45 8.70
C ILE A 7 21.93 18.06 9.95
N GLY A 8 21.61 19.34 9.89
CA GLY A 8 20.87 20.02 10.92
C GLY A 8 19.52 20.49 10.40
N VAL A 9 18.49 20.34 11.20
CA VAL A 9 17.13 20.76 10.86
C VAL A 9 16.53 21.51 12.05
N SER A 10 15.92 22.66 11.77
CA SER A 10 15.19 23.42 12.79
C SER A 10 13.74 22.94 12.80
N ILE A 11 13.29 22.49 13.94
CA ILE A 11 11.94 21.92 14.11
C ILE A 11 11.28 22.58 15.32
N ASP A 12 9.98 22.91 15.20
CA ASP A 12 9.20 23.38 16.31
C ASP A 12 9.26 22.39 17.48
N SER A 13 9.44 22.91 18.70
CA SER A 13 9.63 22.07 19.88
C SER A 13 8.45 21.12 20.16
N LYS A 14 7.23 21.56 19.92
CA LYS A 14 6.03 20.73 20.12
C LYS A 14 5.96 19.60 19.09
N LEU A 15 6.32 19.90 17.85
CA LEU A 15 6.38 18.89 16.79
C LEU A 15 7.44 17.84 17.08
N LEU A 16 8.61 18.29 17.53
CA LEU A 16 9.70 17.37 17.87
C LEU A 16 9.33 16.45 19.04
N GLU A 17 8.66 17.01 20.06
CA GLU A 17 8.20 16.23 21.22
C GLU A 17 7.23 15.11 20.78
N LYS A 18 6.28 15.45 19.92
CA LYS A 18 5.35 14.44 19.36
C LYS A 18 6.06 13.39 18.55
N PHE A 19 7.06 13.78 17.77
CA PHE A 19 7.87 12.85 17.00
C PHE A 19 8.65 11.91 17.92
N ASP A 20 9.31 12.43 18.94
CA ASP A 20 10.06 11.63 19.88
C ASP A 20 9.18 10.61 20.61
N ASP A 21 8.01 11.00 21.03
CA ASP A 21 7.05 10.08 21.67
C ASP A 21 6.63 8.98 20.71
N LYS A 22 6.35 9.32 19.47
CA LYS A 22 5.89 8.36 18.47
C LYS A 22 6.97 7.37 18.07
N ILE A 23 8.21 7.82 17.88
CA ILE A 23 9.30 6.91 17.52
C ILE A 23 9.66 5.97 18.67
N GLU A 24 9.49 6.41 19.92
CA GLU A 24 9.67 5.54 21.07
C GLU A 24 8.61 4.42 21.10
N GLU A 25 7.34 4.78 20.86
CA GLU A 25 6.26 3.79 20.72
C GLU A 25 6.55 2.76 19.63
N LYS A 26 7.13 3.20 18.52
CA LYS A 26 7.47 2.34 17.37
C LYS A 26 8.80 1.62 17.55
N MET A 27 9.44 1.76 18.69
CA MET A 27 10.67 1.05 19.07
C MET A 27 11.90 1.41 18.23
N TYR A 28 11.97 2.62 17.70
CA TYR A 28 13.18 3.10 17.07
C TYR A 28 14.27 3.39 18.12
N ALA A 29 15.50 3.06 17.79
CA ALA A 29 16.64 3.26 18.71
C ALA A 29 16.97 4.74 18.91
N ASN A 30 16.80 5.57 17.87
CA ASN A 30 17.13 6.99 17.90
C ASN A 30 16.44 7.74 16.76
N ARG A 31 16.54 9.07 16.80
CA ARG A 31 15.95 9.93 15.75
C ARG A 31 16.51 9.67 14.37
N SER A 32 17.83 9.46 14.27
CA SER A 32 18.47 9.25 12.98
C SER A 32 17.92 8.04 12.26
N GLU A 33 17.69 6.96 12.97
CA GLU A 33 17.11 5.73 12.40
C GLU A 33 15.69 5.95 11.90
N ALA A 34 14.87 6.62 12.70
CA ALA A 34 13.50 6.95 12.32
C ALA A 34 13.45 7.88 11.11
N ILE A 35 14.31 8.88 11.06
CA ILE A 35 14.37 9.83 9.95
C ILE A 35 14.83 9.12 8.67
N ARG A 36 15.81 8.22 8.74
CA ARG A 36 16.23 7.44 7.58
C ARG A 36 15.09 6.61 7.01
N ASP A 37 14.30 5.98 7.87
CA ASP A 37 13.13 5.21 7.43
C ASP A 37 12.10 6.10 6.74
N LEU A 38 11.82 7.27 7.29
CA LEU A 38 10.91 8.22 6.69
C LEU A 38 11.38 8.70 5.32
N ILE A 39 12.68 8.96 5.18
CA ILE A 39 13.27 9.38 3.90
C ILE A 39 13.16 8.26 2.87
N ARG A 40 13.49 7.02 3.25
CA ARG A 40 13.35 5.88 2.35
C ARG A 40 11.91 5.69 1.91
N ASP A 41 10.97 5.76 2.83
CA ASP A 41 9.55 5.62 2.54
C ASP A 41 9.05 6.71 1.57
N PHE A 42 9.47 7.94 1.81
CA PHE A 42 9.15 9.07 0.92
C PHE A 42 9.68 8.82 -0.50
N LEU A 43 10.92 8.39 -0.63
CA LEU A 43 11.55 8.13 -1.93
C LEU A 43 10.91 6.94 -2.65
N VAL A 44 10.60 5.88 -1.92
CA VAL A 44 9.92 4.70 -2.48
C VAL A 44 8.54 5.08 -2.99
N THR A 45 7.78 5.83 -2.21
CA THR A 45 6.45 6.27 -2.59
C THR A 45 6.48 7.12 -3.87
N ASP A 46 7.41 8.06 -3.95
CA ASP A 46 7.58 8.91 -5.13
C ASP A 46 7.96 8.09 -6.36
N GLU A 47 8.92 7.20 -6.23
CA GLU A 47 9.37 6.33 -7.33
C GLU A 47 8.24 5.41 -7.82
N LEU A 48 7.48 4.82 -6.91
CA LEU A 48 6.37 3.94 -7.25
C LEU A 48 5.26 4.67 -8.00
N GLU A 49 5.00 5.93 -7.66
CA GLU A 49 3.95 6.72 -8.29
C GLU A 49 4.25 7.01 -9.76
N TYR A 50 5.53 7.18 -10.12
CA TYR A 50 5.98 7.56 -11.45
C TYR A 50 6.77 6.48 -12.19
N SER A 51 6.88 5.30 -11.62
CA SER A 51 7.70 4.24 -12.20
C SER A 51 7.03 3.55 -13.38
N ASN A 52 7.80 3.32 -14.45
CA ASN A 52 7.40 2.45 -15.55
C ASN A 52 7.86 1.00 -15.35
N GLU A 53 8.62 0.75 -14.28
CA GLU A 53 9.09 -0.60 -13.95
C GLU A 53 7.99 -1.39 -13.27
N GLU A 54 8.15 -2.71 -13.23
CA GLU A 54 7.23 -3.56 -12.52
C GLU A 54 7.34 -3.37 -11.01
N VAL A 55 6.19 -3.17 -10.37
CA VAL A 55 6.07 -3.06 -8.93
C VAL A 55 4.97 -4.01 -8.46
N ILE A 56 4.83 -4.19 -7.17
CA ILE A 56 3.81 -5.05 -6.58
C ILE A 56 2.83 -4.21 -5.81
N GLY A 57 1.54 -4.44 -6.04
CA GLY A 57 0.46 -3.83 -5.29
C GLY A 57 -0.25 -4.86 -4.44
N SER A 58 -0.62 -4.44 -3.23
CA SER A 58 -1.50 -5.19 -2.36
C SER A 58 -2.78 -4.38 -2.20
N LEU A 59 -3.88 -4.91 -2.71
CA LEU A 59 -5.18 -4.27 -2.66
C LEU A 59 -6.05 -4.96 -1.61
N THR A 60 -6.50 -4.22 -0.62
CA THR A 60 -7.42 -4.72 0.38
C THR A 60 -8.81 -4.16 0.09
N LEU A 61 -9.78 -5.04 -0.07
CA LEU A 61 -11.18 -4.69 -0.32
C LEU A 61 -12.05 -5.18 0.83
N VAL A 62 -12.99 -4.36 1.26
CA VAL A 62 -14.08 -4.78 2.13
C VAL A 62 -15.37 -4.60 1.37
N TYR A 63 -16.17 -5.63 1.27
CA TYR A 63 -17.40 -5.59 0.51
C TYR A 63 -18.55 -6.28 1.23
N SER A 64 -19.78 -5.90 0.85
CA SER A 64 -20.98 -6.45 1.42
C SER A 64 -21.21 -7.87 0.92
N HIS A 65 -21.27 -8.82 1.83
CA HIS A 65 -21.59 -10.22 1.52
C HIS A 65 -22.95 -10.36 0.82
N ASP A 66 -23.89 -9.48 1.18
CA ASP A 66 -25.28 -9.57 0.73
C ASP A 66 -25.54 -8.87 -0.62
N THR A 67 -24.57 -8.13 -1.15
CA THR A 67 -24.72 -7.51 -2.46
C THR A 67 -24.74 -8.60 -3.54
N ARG A 68 -25.83 -8.68 -4.27
CA ARG A 68 -26.02 -9.69 -5.29
C ARG A 68 -24.94 -9.62 -6.38
N GLY A 69 -24.27 -10.74 -6.62
CA GLY A 69 -23.29 -10.87 -7.69
C GLY A 69 -21.94 -10.25 -7.42
N ILE A 70 -21.70 -9.70 -6.23
CA ILE A 70 -20.42 -9.02 -5.93
C ILE A 70 -19.23 -9.97 -6.04
N SER A 71 -19.35 -11.18 -5.49
CA SER A 71 -18.24 -12.14 -5.51
C SER A 71 -17.88 -12.55 -6.94
N ASP A 72 -18.89 -12.85 -7.76
CA ASP A 72 -18.70 -13.21 -9.17
C ASP A 72 -18.12 -12.04 -9.96
N LYS A 73 -18.58 -10.84 -9.70
CA LYS A 73 -18.09 -9.62 -10.37
C LYS A 73 -16.62 -9.38 -10.07
N LEU A 74 -16.22 -9.50 -8.81
CA LEU A 74 -14.82 -9.33 -8.40
C LEU A 74 -13.93 -10.41 -9.02
N ASN A 75 -14.40 -11.66 -9.06
CA ASN A 75 -13.66 -12.74 -9.69
C ASN A 75 -13.51 -12.52 -11.20
N GLN A 76 -14.57 -12.07 -11.86
CA GLN A 76 -14.54 -11.79 -13.29
C GLN A 76 -13.54 -10.67 -13.63
N LEU A 77 -13.56 -9.58 -12.86
CA LEU A 77 -12.64 -8.45 -13.07
C LEU A 77 -11.18 -8.87 -12.87
N GLN A 78 -10.91 -9.69 -11.86
CA GLN A 78 -9.56 -10.22 -11.63
C GLN A 78 -9.13 -11.15 -12.76
N HIS A 79 -10.05 -11.94 -13.29
CA HIS A 79 -9.77 -12.86 -14.40
C HIS A 79 -9.45 -12.10 -15.70
N GLU A 80 -10.09 -10.97 -15.94
CA GLU A 80 -9.79 -10.12 -17.10
C GLU A 80 -8.33 -9.64 -17.10
N ASP A 81 -7.76 -9.45 -15.92
CA ASP A 81 -6.38 -9.01 -15.76
C ASP A 81 -5.49 -10.12 -15.19
N PHE A 82 -5.72 -11.37 -15.58
CA PHE A 82 -5.05 -12.54 -14.99
C PHE A 82 -3.52 -12.52 -15.12
N THR A 83 -2.97 -11.81 -16.10
CA THR A 83 -1.51 -11.68 -16.25
C THR A 83 -0.88 -10.78 -15.20
N ASN A 84 -1.69 -9.92 -14.59
CA ASN A 84 -1.25 -8.97 -13.56
C ASN A 84 -1.65 -9.41 -12.16
N VAL A 85 -2.80 -10.07 -12.02
CA VAL A 85 -3.29 -10.55 -10.71
C VAL A 85 -2.58 -11.87 -10.37
N LEU A 86 -1.74 -11.82 -9.33
CA LEU A 86 -0.95 -12.99 -8.92
C LEU A 86 -1.75 -13.97 -8.07
N SER A 87 -2.54 -13.45 -7.15
CA SER A 87 -3.29 -14.25 -6.18
C SER A 87 -4.29 -13.38 -5.45
N SER A 88 -5.27 -13.99 -4.84
CA SER A 88 -6.17 -13.32 -3.93
C SER A 88 -6.53 -14.23 -2.76
N VAL A 89 -6.82 -13.60 -1.62
CA VAL A 89 -7.25 -14.28 -0.40
C VAL A 89 -8.59 -13.71 0.01
N HIS A 90 -9.55 -14.60 0.21
CA HIS A 90 -10.92 -14.25 0.58
C HIS A 90 -11.13 -14.58 2.06
N LEU A 91 -11.58 -13.60 2.82
CA LEU A 91 -11.81 -13.72 4.26
C LEU A 91 -13.23 -13.29 4.63
N HIS A 92 -13.89 -14.07 5.46
CA HIS A 92 -15.16 -13.69 6.06
C HIS A 92 -14.89 -12.89 7.33
N LEU A 93 -15.37 -11.67 7.40
CA LEU A 93 -15.21 -10.82 8.59
C LEU A 93 -16.35 -11.01 9.59
N ASN A 94 -17.57 -11.05 9.10
CA ASN A 94 -18.79 -11.28 9.87
C ASN A 94 -19.91 -11.70 8.90
N GLU A 95 -21.15 -11.71 9.37
CA GLU A 95 -22.30 -12.13 8.56
C GLU A 95 -22.53 -11.25 7.33
N ASP A 96 -22.17 -9.97 7.43
CA ASP A 96 -22.48 -8.97 6.39
C ASP A 96 -21.28 -8.58 5.52
N ASN A 97 -20.06 -8.86 5.97
CA ASN A 97 -18.87 -8.34 5.34
C ASN A 97 -17.83 -9.40 5.03
N CYS A 98 -17.22 -9.26 3.85
CA CYS A 98 -16.06 -10.03 3.43
C CYS A 98 -14.90 -9.10 3.15
N MET A 99 -13.69 -9.62 3.32
CA MET A 99 -12.47 -8.94 2.93
C MET A 99 -11.75 -9.76 1.88
N GLU A 100 -11.22 -9.10 0.88
CA GLU A 100 -10.38 -9.75 -0.12
C GLU A 100 -9.06 -9.00 -0.21
N ILE A 101 -7.97 -9.74 -0.26
CA ILE A 101 -6.63 -9.19 -0.44
C ILE A 101 -6.14 -9.69 -1.79
N VAL A 102 -5.84 -8.77 -2.70
CA VAL A 102 -5.44 -9.08 -4.08
C VAL A 102 -4.00 -8.63 -4.28
N ALA A 103 -3.14 -9.56 -4.69
CA ALA A 103 -1.76 -9.25 -5.04
C ALA A 103 -1.67 -9.02 -6.54
N ILE A 104 -1.15 -7.85 -6.92
CA ILE A 104 -1.13 -7.38 -8.30
C ILE A 104 0.30 -6.99 -8.67
N GLN A 105 0.74 -7.37 -9.87
CA GLN A 105 2.07 -7.03 -10.38
C GLN A 105 1.95 -6.35 -11.74
N GLY A 106 2.75 -5.33 -11.95
CA GLY A 106 2.76 -4.58 -13.20
C GLY A 106 3.36 -3.21 -12.98
N ASN A 107 3.27 -2.34 -14.00
CA ASN A 107 3.65 -0.94 -13.76
C ASN A 107 2.58 -0.26 -12.89
N SER A 108 2.95 0.85 -12.28
CA SER A 108 2.08 1.54 -11.33
C SER A 108 0.74 1.96 -11.93
N ASP A 109 0.72 2.39 -13.19
CA ASP A 109 -0.52 2.81 -13.86
C ASP A 109 -1.48 1.65 -14.04
N LYS A 110 -0.96 0.48 -14.44
CA LYS A 110 -1.77 -0.72 -14.62
C LYS A 110 -2.33 -1.23 -13.29
N ILE A 111 -1.52 -1.19 -12.25
CA ILE A 111 -1.96 -1.59 -10.90
C ILE A 111 -3.09 -0.68 -10.42
N LYS A 112 -2.94 0.64 -10.60
CA LYS A 112 -3.97 1.62 -10.24
C LYS A 112 -5.26 1.39 -11.02
N GLU A 113 -5.16 1.11 -12.32
CA GLU A 113 -6.32 0.81 -13.16
C GLU A 113 -7.10 -0.41 -12.64
N ILE A 114 -6.40 -1.49 -12.34
CA ILE A 114 -7.02 -2.72 -11.79
C ILE A 114 -7.65 -2.44 -10.44
N ALA A 115 -6.94 -1.75 -9.56
CA ALA A 115 -7.45 -1.38 -8.24
C ALA A 115 -8.73 -0.55 -8.35
N ASP A 116 -8.75 0.44 -9.22
CA ASP A 116 -9.91 1.32 -9.40
C ASP A 116 -11.12 0.57 -9.91
N LYS A 117 -10.94 -0.37 -10.84
CA LYS A 117 -12.02 -1.25 -11.32
C LYS A 117 -12.65 -2.04 -10.18
N LEU A 118 -11.81 -2.61 -9.33
CA LEU A 118 -12.28 -3.44 -8.21
C LEU A 118 -12.94 -2.58 -7.13
N ILE A 119 -12.31 -1.48 -6.75
CA ILE A 119 -12.82 -0.58 -5.70
C ILE A 119 -14.16 0.04 -6.10
N SER A 120 -14.33 0.39 -7.37
CA SER A 120 -15.56 1.03 -7.85
C SER A 120 -16.73 0.08 -8.05
N SER A 121 -16.53 -1.23 -7.87
CA SER A 121 -17.59 -2.22 -8.03
C SER A 121 -18.68 -2.03 -6.98
N LYS A 122 -19.94 -2.17 -7.41
CA LYS A 122 -21.09 -2.04 -6.51
C LYS A 122 -21.02 -3.10 -5.41
N GLY A 123 -21.12 -2.65 -4.17
CA GLY A 123 -21.03 -3.53 -3.00
C GLY A 123 -19.69 -3.42 -2.28
N VAL A 124 -18.68 -2.88 -2.92
CA VAL A 124 -17.39 -2.59 -2.27
C VAL A 124 -17.55 -1.36 -1.40
N LYS A 125 -17.36 -1.53 -0.10
CA LYS A 125 -17.51 -0.46 0.90
C LYS A 125 -16.25 0.36 1.03
N HIS A 126 -15.10 -0.28 0.89
CA HIS A 126 -13.80 0.36 1.08
C HIS A 126 -12.73 -0.44 0.35
N GLY A 127 -11.75 0.26 -0.19
CA GLY A 127 -10.59 -0.36 -0.82
C GLY A 127 -9.36 0.49 -0.61
N LYS A 128 -8.24 -0.15 -0.38
CA LYS A 128 -6.97 0.53 -0.20
C LYS A 128 -5.86 -0.23 -0.90
N LEU A 129 -5.16 0.48 -1.78
CA LEU A 129 -4.01 -0.03 -2.50
C LEU A 129 -2.73 0.44 -1.84
N VAL A 130 -1.83 -0.50 -1.60
CA VAL A 130 -0.47 -0.21 -1.16
C VAL A 130 0.48 -0.80 -2.18
N MET A 131 1.32 0.04 -2.77
CA MET A 131 2.34 -0.42 -3.71
C MET A 131 3.69 -0.47 -3.02
N THR A 132 4.51 -1.44 -3.40
CA THR A 132 5.86 -1.59 -2.92
C THR A 132 6.76 -2.05 -4.06
N SER A 133 8.07 -1.85 -3.89
CA SER A 133 9.06 -2.32 -4.85
C SER A 133 9.94 -3.36 -4.17
N TYR A 134 10.37 -4.35 -4.94
CA TYR A 134 11.38 -5.31 -4.50
C TYR A 134 12.78 -4.92 -4.97
N ASN A 135 12.91 -3.80 -5.67
CA ASN A 135 14.20 -3.25 -6.06
C ASN A 135 14.71 -2.31 -4.97
N GLU A 136 16.03 -2.32 -4.75
CA GLU A 136 16.65 -1.42 -3.78
C GLU A 136 16.64 0.02 -4.30
N ILE A 137 16.41 0.95 -3.39
CA ILE A 137 16.55 2.39 -3.66
C ILE A 137 17.92 2.81 -3.18
N GLU A 138 18.70 3.27 -4.10
CA GLU A 138 20.05 3.74 -3.84
C GLU A 138 20.07 5.18 -3.33
#